data_d41f81d707cb5d2dd60daffcbf7aea60
#
_entry.id   d41f81d707cb5d2dd60daffcbf7aea60
#
_cell.length_a   1.000
_cell.length_b   1.000
_cell.length_c   1.000
_cell.angle_alpha   90.00
_cell.angle_beta   90.00
_cell.angle_gamma   90.00
#
_symmetry.space_group_name_H-M   'P 1'
#
loop_
_entity.id
_entity.type
_entity.pdbx_description
1 polymer ?
#
loop_
_entity_poly.entity_id
_entity_poly.type
_entity_poly.pdbx_seq_one_letter_code
_entity_poly.pdbx_strand_id
1 'polypeptide(L)'
;SSTIEEHDYVEFDLPAPGGYLIEGENILAIQAHNASKGGSSDFFIDVELKATVGPANRGPTPGARNSVFATLPLTRLAKVEHTPRQPKGSEAVVITTMPSTAVASSEVYAEYQVVSPGGYVHIDDAAYERGWTKLPMNDLGQEGDVEASDGVFSATVPKSVQQHRHLVRYRVSVKTALGQVATAPYPS
;
A
#
# COMPACT_ATOMS: atom_id res chain seq x y z
N SER A 1 22.01 -26.77 -16.52
CA SER A 1 21.84 -25.70 -15.54
C SER A 1 20.92 -24.66 -16.16
N SER A 2 19.63 -24.78 -15.92
CA SER A 2 18.69 -23.74 -16.26
C SER A 2 18.69 -22.73 -15.10
N THR A 3 19.31 -21.59 -15.31
CA THR A 3 19.04 -20.39 -14.53
C THR A 3 17.59 -20.03 -14.78
N ILE A 4 16.74 -20.17 -13.77
CA ILE A 4 15.41 -19.56 -13.78
C ILE A 4 15.69 -18.08 -13.62
N GLU A 5 15.46 -17.33 -14.67
CA GLU A 5 15.52 -15.87 -14.65
C GLU A 5 14.39 -15.35 -13.75
N GLU A 6 14.62 -14.26 -13.06
CA GLU A 6 13.89 -13.67 -11.93
C GLU A 6 12.40 -13.33 -12.15
N HIS A 7 11.72 -13.85 -13.17
CA HIS A 7 10.39 -13.36 -13.56
C HIS A 7 9.30 -14.42 -13.75
N ASP A 8 9.63 -15.68 -13.62
CA ASP A 8 8.65 -16.74 -13.85
C ASP A 8 8.20 -17.39 -12.54
N TYR A 9 7.03 -17.00 -12.04
CA TYR A 9 6.37 -17.71 -10.95
C TYR A 9 5.89 -19.08 -11.41
N VAL A 10 6.18 -20.09 -10.64
CA VAL A 10 5.59 -21.42 -10.81
C VAL A 10 4.32 -21.46 -9.97
N GLU A 11 3.17 -21.57 -10.63
CA GLU A 11 1.88 -21.64 -9.94
C GLU A 11 1.59 -23.07 -9.49
N PHE A 12 1.10 -23.20 -8.26
CA PHE A 12 0.65 -24.44 -7.67
C PHE A 12 -0.77 -24.28 -7.17
N ASP A 13 -1.68 -25.09 -7.69
CA ASP A 13 -3.04 -25.14 -7.19
C ASP A 13 -3.09 -25.79 -5.81
N LEU A 14 -3.64 -25.06 -4.85
CA LEU A 14 -3.93 -25.61 -3.53
C LEU A 14 -5.29 -26.29 -3.50
N PRO A 15 -5.48 -27.32 -2.67
CA PRO A 15 -6.79 -27.93 -2.47
C PRO A 15 -7.84 -26.92 -2.02
N ALA A 16 -9.12 -27.29 -2.08
CA ALA A 16 -10.21 -26.44 -1.61
C ALA A 16 -9.98 -25.99 -0.15
N PRO A 17 -10.10 -24.70 0.15
CA PRO A 17 -9.64 -24.11 1.42
C PRO A 17 -10.36 -24.63 2.68
N GLY A 18 -11.56 -25.16 2.57
CA GLY A 18 -12.35 -25.64 3.71
C GLY A 18 -11.72 -26.78 4.50
N GLY A 19 -10.65 -27.40 4.02
CA GLY A 19 -9.94 -28.49 4.72
C GLY A 19 -8.73 -28.04 5.55
N TYR A 20 -8.25 -26.80 5.35
CA TYR A 20 -7.02 -26.32 6.01
C TYR A 20 -7.05 -24.85 6.42
N LEU A 21 -8.00 -24.04 5.93
CA LEU A 21 -8.23 -22.70 6.44
C LEU A 21 -9.33 -22.70 7.51
N ILE A 22 -9.12 -21.89 8.52
CA ILE A 22 -10.10 -21.66 9.59
C ILE A 22 -10.54 -20.20 9.56
N GLU A 23 -11.70 -19.91 10.14
CA GLU A 23 -12.11 -18.53 10.37
C GLU A 23 -11.16 -17.87 11.38
N GLY A 24 -10.60 -16.71 11.04
CA GLY A 24 -9.62 -16.00 11.85
C GLY A 24 -8.19 -16.11 11.30
N GLU A 25 -7.23 -16.17 12.19
CA GLU A 25 -5.81 -16.16 11.82
C GLU A 25 -5.35 -17.51 11.26
N ASN A 26 -4.68 -17.49 10.12
CA ASN A 26 -4.07 -18.65 9.50
C ASN A 26 -2.58 -18.36 9.26
N ILE A 27 -1.73 -19.34 9.47
CA ILE A 27 -0.28 -19.22 9.29
C ILE A 27 0.15 -20.01 8.07
N LEU A 28 0.77 -19.36 7.10
CA LEU A 28 1.44 -20.00 5.98
C LEU A 28 2.91 -20.23 6.32
N ALA A 29 3.33 -21.48 6.43
CA ALA A 29 4.72 -21.84 6.61
C ALA A 29 5.30 -22.37 5.29
N ILE A 30 6.41 -21.79 4.86
CA ILE A 30 7.08 -22.17 3.62
C ILE A 30 8.49 -22.65 3.97
N GLN A 31 8.82 -23.86 3.52
CA GLN A 31 10.14 -24.42 3.68
C GLN A 31 10.81 -24.53 2.32
N ALA A 32 11.92 -23.87 2.16
CA ALA A 32 12.71 -23.93 0.95
C ALA A 32 14.06 -24.58 1.22
N HIS A 33 14.50 -25.39 0.29
CA HIS A 33 15.76 -26.13 0.38
C HIS A 33 16.64 -25.80 -0.81
N ASN A 34 17.89 -25.48 -0.54
CA ASN A 34 18.88 -25.40 -1.60
C ASN A 34 19.23 -26.82 -2.09
N ALA A 35 19.27 -27.00 -3.39
CA ALA A 35 19.52 -28.30 -4.02
C ALA A 35 20.89 -28.91 -3.68
N SER A 36 21.87 -28.08 -3.33
CA SER A 36 23.18 -28.57 -2.88
C SER A 36 23.85 -27.60 -1.90
N LYS A 37 24.49 -28.16 -0.87
CA LYS A 37 25.17 -27.39 0.18
C LYS A 37 26.43 -26.64 -0.29
N GLY A 38 26.95 -26.93 -1.45
CA GLY A 38 28.22 -26.39 -1.95
C GLY A 38 28.16 -25.83 -3.36
N GLY A 39 27.00 -25.80 -4.00
CA GLY A 39 26.87 -25.48 -5.41
C GLY A 39 26.19 -24.18 -5.79
N SER A 40 25.59 -23.46 -4.85
CA SER A 40 24.96 -22.19 -5.08
C SER A 40 25.16 -21.27 -3.87
N SER A 41 25.66 -20.09 -4.12
CA SER A 41 25.80 -19.03 -3.11
C SER A 41 24.51 -18.22 -2.96
N ASP A 42 23.59 -18.35 -3.93
CA ASP A 42 22.43 -17.51 -4.04
C ASP A 42 21.16 -18.34 -3.83
N PHE A 43 20.40 -17.95 -2.85
CA PHE A 43 19.10 -18.51 -2.55
C PHE A 43 18.09 -17.36 -2.47
N PHE A 44 17.16 -17.37 -3.40
CA PHE A 44 16.07 -16.41 -3.44
C PHE A 44 14.74 -17.17 -3.37
N ILE A 45 13.80 -16.66 -2.60
CA ILE A 45 12.42 -17.12 -2.59
C ILE A 45 11.51 -15.91 -2.58
N ASP A 46 10.61 -15.86 -3.54
CA ASP A 46 9.50 -14.93 -3.59
C ASP A 46 8.22 -15.74 -3.71
N VAL A 47 7.26 -15.48 -2.83
CA VAL A 47 6.05 -16.28 -2.73
C VAL A 47 4.83 -15.37 -2.72
N GLU A 48 3.91 -15.63 -3.64
CA GLU A 48 2.61 -14.97 -3.69
C GLU A 48 1.51 -15.99 -3.42
N LEU A 49 0.64 -15.74 -2.46
CA LEU A 49 -0.57 -16.52 -2.24
C LEU A 49 -1.75 -15.79 -2.90
N LYS A 50 -2.31 -16.39 -3.95
CA LYS A 50 -3.50 -15.88 -4.62
C LYS A 50 -4.73 -16.63 -4.13
N ALA A 51 -5.72 -15.92 -3.63
CA ALA A 51 -7.02 -16.48 -3.34
C ALA A 51 -8.06 -15.85 -4.26
N THR A 52 -8.75 -16.67 -5.05
CA THR A 52 -9.98 -16.23 -5.68
C THR A 52 -11.08 -16.28 -4.62
N VAL A 53 -11.29 -15.17 -3.94
CA VAL A 53 -12.46 -15.03 -3.09
C VAL A 53 -13.64 -14.88 -4.01
N GLY A 54 -14.32 -15.97 -4.29
CA GLY A 54 -15.64 -15.92 -4.87
C GLY A 54 -16.52 -15.04 -3.97
N PRO A 55 -17.44 -14.25 -4.51
CA PRO A 55 -18.33 -13.44 -3.69
C PRO A 55 -18.99 -14.39 -2.67
N ALA A 56 -18.70 -14.18 -1.40
CA ALA A 56 -19.28 -14.95 -0.31
C ALA A 56 -20.80 -14.91 -0.48
N ASN A 57 -21.36 -15.95 -1.08
CA ASN A 57 -22.80 -16.24 -1.27
C ASN A 57 -23.68 -14.98 -1.50
N ARG A 58 -23.15 -14.00 -2.23
CA ARG A 58 -23.87 -12.78 -2.62
C ARG A 58 -24.50 -13.00 -3.98
N GLY A 59 -25.38 -13.99 -4.02
CA GLY A 59 -26.24 -14.16 -5.18
C GLY A 59 -27.02 -12.87 -5.45
N PRO A 60 -27.53 -12.71 -6.67
CA PRO A 60 -28.41 -11.61 -6.97
C PRO A 60 -29.55 -11.60 -5.95
N THR A 61 -29.90 -10.41 -5.46
CA THR A 61 -31.01 -10.20 -4.54
C THR A 61 -32.23 -9.63 -5.29
N PRO A 62 -32.95 -10.46 -6.09
CA PRO A 62 -34.11 -9.99 -6.85
C PRO A 62 -35.17 -9.45 -5.90
N GLY A 63 -35.63 -8.22 -6.12
CA GLY A 63 -36.65 -7.58 -5.31
C GLY A 63 -36.15 -6.99 -4.00
N ALA A 64 -34.85 -7.07 -3.68
CA ALA A 64 -34.25 -6.45 -2.52
C ALA A 64 -33.03 -5.60 -2.91
N ARG A 65 -32.68 -4.65 -2.05
CA ARG A 65 -31.47 -3.84 -2.22
C ARG A 65 -30.23 -4.76 -2.16
N ASN A 66 -29.34 -4.65 -3.13
CA ASN A 66 -28.11 -5.43 -3.15
C ASN A 66 -27.35 -5.28 -1.83
N SER A 67 -26.85 -6.37 -1.27
CA SER A 67 -26.11 -6.38 0.00
C SER A 67 -24.84 -5.50 0.00
N VAL A 68 -24.30 -5.23 -1.20
CA VAL A 68 -23.16 -4.32 -1.39
C VAL A 68 -23.57 -2.91 -1.84
N PHE A 69 -24.85 -2.61 -1.83
CA PHE A 69 -25.34 -1.29 -2.20
C PHE A 69 -24.88 -0.27 -1.15
N ALA A 70 -24.18 0.75 -1.62
CA ALA A 70 -23.88 1.95 -0.85
C ALA A 70 -24.57 3.16 -1.51
N THR A 71 -25.20 4.00 -0.71
CA THR A 71 -25.82 5.26 -1.19
C THR A 71 -24.76 6.24 -1.69
N LEU A 72 -23.54 6.11 -1.15
CA LEU A 72 -22.37 6.87 -1.57
C LEU A 72 -21.25 5.89 -1.90
N PRO A 73 -20.60 6.03 -3.06
CA PRO A 73 -19.46 5.19 -3.39
C PRO A 73 -18.34 5.41 -2.35
N LEU A 74 -17.66 4.33 -2.01
CA LEU A 74 -16.45 4.42 -1.21
C LEU A 74 -15.40 5.22 -1.98
N THR A 75 -14.90 6.28 -1.38
CA THR A 75 -13.78 7.04 -1.93
C THR A 75 -12.55 6.14 -1.98
N ARG A 76 -11.89 6.10 -3.12
CA ARG A 76 -10.61 5.41 -3.31
C ARG A 76 -9.54 6.44 -3.62
N LEU A 77 -8.32 6.16 -3.22
CA LEU A 77 -7.15 6.92 -3.62
C LEU A 77 -6.56 6.25 -4.86
N ALA A 78 -6.57 6.97 -5.97
CA ALA A 78 -5.94 6.56 -7.20
C ALA A 78 -4.64 7.35 -7.42
N LYS A 79 -3.75 6.83 -8.25
CA LYS A 79 -2.52 7.50 -8.65
C LYS A 79 -1.70 8.02 -7.45
N VAL A 80 -1.58 7.18 -6.40
CA VAL A 80 -0.69 7.51 -5.29
C VAL A 80 0.74 7.30 -5.77
N GLU A 81 1.40 8.41 -6.05
CA GLU A 81 2.73 8.43 -6.64
C GLU A 81 3.64 9.40 -5.88
N HIS A 82 4.93 9.32 -6.14
CA HIS A 82 5.88 10.33 -5.68
C HIS A 82 6.90 10.67 -6.75
N THR A 83 7.35 11.90 -6.73
CA THR A 83 8.37 12.41 -7.66
C THR A 83 9.45 13.15 -6.87
N PRO A 84 10.75 12.86 -7.12
CA PRO A 84 11.27 11.87 -8.05
C PRO A 84 11.10 10.44 -7.52
N ARG A 85 11.03 9.44 -8.40
CA ARG A 85 10.87 8.02 -8.00
C ARG A 85 12.05 7.47 -7.20
N GLN A 86 13.24 8.01 -7.43
CA GLN A 86 14.47 7.68 -6.72
C GLN A 86 15.10 8.97 -6.20
N PRO A 87 14.61 9.51 -5.08
CA PRO A 87 15.13 10.75 -4.53
C PRO A 87 16.57 10.56 -4.05
N LYS A 88 17.38 11.57 -4.32
CA LYS A 88 18.73 11.67 -3.78
C LYS A 88 18.70 12.30 -2.39
N GLY A 89 19.77 12.14 -1.64
CA GLY A 89 19.92 12.83 -0.37
C GLY A 89 19.71 14.35 -0.52
N SER A 90 18.97 14.95 0.38
CA SER A 90 18.62 16.37 0.37
C SER A 90 17.75 16.84 -0.82
N GLU A 91 17.03 15.94 -1.44
CA GLU A 91 16.05 16.25 -2.49
C GLU A 91 14.63 16.22 -1.91
N ALA A 92 13.81 17.20 -2.25
CA ALA A 92 12.39 17.19 -1.84
C ALA A 92 11.62 16.14 -2.65
N VAL A 93 10.62 15.52 -2.02
CA VAL A 93 9.75 14.53 -2.68
C VAL A 93 8.32 15.02 -2.64
N VAL A 94 7.72 15.14 -3.81
CA VAL A 94 6.30 15.48 -3.94
C VAL A 94 5.49 14.19 -3.99
N ILE A 95 4.54 14.05 -3.09
CA ILE A 95 3.57 12.94 -3.08
C ILE A 95 2.28 13.48 -3.71
N THR A 96 1.71 12.70 -4.63
CA THR A 96 0.46 13.05 -5.31
C THR A 96 -0.58 11.96 -5.14
N THR A 97 -1.85 12.33 -5.17
CA THR A 97 -2.98 11.39 -5.20
C THR A 97 -4.20 12.00 -5.86
N MET A 98 -5.06 11.15 -6.40
CA MET A 98 -6.35 11.56 -6.98
C MET A 98 -7.46 10.76 -6.27
N PRO A 99 -8.24 11.38 -5.38
CA PRO A 99 -9.44 10.75 -4.83
C PRO A 99 -10.47 10.47 -5.92
N SER A 100 -11.15 9.32 -5.85
CA SER A 100 -12.17 8.92 -6.85
C SER A 100 -13.48 9.71 -6.75
N THR A 101 -13.65 10.50 -5.73
CA THR A 101 -14.80 11.39 -5.50
C THR A 101 -14.30 12.75 -5.05
N ALA A 102 -15.09 13.79 -5.32
CA ALA A 102 -14.78 15.12 -4.82
C ALA A 102 -14.72 15.13 -3.29
N VAL A 103 -13.63 15.67 -2.75
CA VAL A 103 -13.37 15.78 -1.31
C VAL A 103 -12.83 17.18 -1.01
N ALA A 104 -13.03 17.66 0.22
CA ALA A 104 -12.41 18.90 0.65
C ALA A 104 -10.90 18.72 0.86
N SER A 105 -10.08 19.70 0.54
CA SER A 105 -8.62 19.64 0.72
C SER A 105 -8.23 19.36 2.18
N SER A 106 -8.99 19.87 3.14
CA SER A 106 -8.75 19.60 4.56
C SER A 106 -8.90 18.13 4.98
N GLU A 107 -9.49 17.31 4.12
CA GLU A 107 -9.76 15.90 4.35
C GLU A 107 -8.70 14.99 3.73
N VAL A 108 -7.77 15.53 2.93
CA VAL A 108 -6.70 14.77 2.25
C VAL A 108 -5.38 15.09 2.89
N TYR A 109 -4.65 14.05 3.31
CA TYR A 109 -3.34 14.23 3.91
C TYR A 109 -2.42 13.06 3.62
N ALA A 110 -1.14 13.35 3.53
CA ALA A 110 -0.08 12.36 3.56
C ALA A 110 0.52 12.27 4.96
N GLU A 111 1.06 11.13 5.29
CA GLU A 111 1.88 10.94 6.48
C GLU A 111 3.18 10.28 6.07
N TYR A 112 4.29 10.73 6.61
CA TYR A 112 5.57 10.08 6.38
C TYR A 112 6.24 9.70 7.69
N GLN A 113 7.08 8.69 7.63
CA GLN A 113 7.88 8.23 8.75
C GLN A 113 9.32 8.01 8.28
N VAL A 114 10.27 8.52 9.05
CA VAL A 114 11.71 8.34 8.80
C VAL A 114 12.24 7.21 9.66
N VAL A 115 12.83 6.22 9.00
CA VAL A 115 13.41 5.05 9.66
C VAL A 115 14.92 5.11 9.51
N SER A 116 15.63 5.22 10.62
CA SER A 116 17.09 5.22 10.65
C SER A 116 17.67 3.83 10.31
N PRO A 117 18.90 3.76 9.83
CA PRO A 117 19.58 2.49 9.63
C PRO A 117 19.56 1.61 10.89
N GLY A 118 19.14 0.34 10.74
CA GLY A 118 18.99 -0.59 11.86
C GLY A 118 17.73 -0.40 12.71
N GLY A 119 16.93 0.65 12.46
CA GLY A 119 15.70 0.95 13.19
C GLY A 119 14.42 0.52 12.47
N TYR A 120 14.50 -0.50 11.61
CA TYR A 120 13.32 -0.97 10.89
C TYR A 120 12.24 -1.45 11.86
N VAL A 121 11.03 -0.95 11.66
CA VAL A 121 9.83 -1.33 12.42
C VAL A 121 8.87 -2.01 11.45
N HIS A 122 8.49 -3.24 11.77
CA HIS A 122 7.53 -4.01 10.97
C HIS A 122 6.13 -3.41 11.06
N ILE A 123 5.31 -3.63 10.02
CA ILE A 123 3.95 -3.08 9.96
C ILE A 123 3.06 -3.59 11.11
N ASP A 124 3.28 -4.82 11.56
CA ASP A 124 2.54 -5.43 12.67
C ASP A 124 3.05 -5.03 14.06
N ASP A 125 4.15 -4.29 14.13
CA ASP A 125 4.68 -3.81 15.42
C ASP A 125 3.88 -2.60 15.88
N ALA A 126 3.46 -2.59 17.15
CA ALA A 126 2.81 -1.44 17.76
C ALA A 126 3.63 -0.13 17.66
N ALA A 127 4.92 -0.22 17.45
CA ALA A 127 5.79 0.91 17.17
C ALA A 127 5.56 1.51 15.77
N TYR A 128 4.98 0.74 14.84
CA TYR A 128 4.67 1.21 13.47
C TYR A 128 3.71 2.39 13.46
N GLU A 129 2.73 2.39 14.33
CA GLU A 129 1.74 3.48 14.42
C GLU A 129 2.30 4.78 15.03
N ARG A 130 3.54 4.77 15.48
CA ARG A 130 4.20 5.93 16.08
C ARG A 130 5.17 6.60 15.12
N GLY A 131 5.44 7.88 15.37
CA GLY A 131 6.46 8.62 14.62
C GLY A 131 6.06 9.03 13.21
N TRP A 132 4.78 8.97 12.87
CA TRP A 132 4.25 9.52 11.64
C TRP A 132 4.12 11.04 11.71
N THR A 133 4.63 11.72 10.70
CA THR A 133 4.47 13.17 10.53
C THR A 133 3.41 13.43 9.49
N LYS A 134 2.36 14.16 9.87
CA LYS A 134 1.24 14.47 9.01
C LYS A 134 1.55 15.70 8.14
N LEU A 135 1.26 15.59 6.85
CA LEU A 135 1.34 16.65 5.84
C LEU A 135 -0.05 16.87 5.24
N PRO A 136 -0.66 18.03 5.39
CA PRO A 136 -1.86 18.34 4.64
C PRO A 136 -1.53 18.36 3.15
N MET A 137 -2.43 17.83 2.33
CA MET A 137 -2.32 17.87 0.87
C MET A 137 -3.23 18.99 0.34
N ASN A 138 -2.80 19.61 -0.76
CA ASN A 138 -3.57 20.68 -1.38
C ASN A 138 -3.76 20.42 -2.89
N ASP A 139 -4.76 21.08 -3.46
CA ASP A 139 -5.10 21.14 -4.88
C ASP A 139 -5.25 22.63 -5.25
N LEU A 140 -4.17 23.40 -5.04
CA LEU A 140 -4.16 24.87 -5.15
C LEU A 140 -3.10 25.38 -6.13
N GLY A 141 -2.41 24.48 -6.86
CA GLY A 141 -1.30 24.87 -7.74
C GLY A 141 -0.07 25.37 -6.97
N GLN A 142 0.15 24.88 -5.73
CA GLN A 142 1.23 25.31 -4.84
C GLN A 142 1.87 24.12 -4.13
N GLU A 143 3.08 24.32 -3.57
CA GLU A 143 3.78 23.33 -2.72
C GLU A 143 3.94 21.94 -3.37
N GLY A 144 4.17 21.89 -4.67
CA GLY A 144 4.33 20.68 -5.45
C GLY A 144 3.09 20.29 -6.25
N ASP A 145 1.99 20.96 -6.03
CA ASP A 145 0.83 20.87 -6.90
C ASP A 145 1.06 21.70 -8.18
N VAL A 146 0.75 21.10 -9.33
CA VAL A 146 1.06 21.68 -10.64
C VAL A 146 -0.07 22.59 -11.15
N GLU A 147 -1.32 22.18 -10.93
CA GLU A 147 -2.49 22.87 -11.46
C GLU A 147 -3.62 22.87 -10.42
N ALA A 148 -4.09 24.06 -10.09
CA ALA A 148 -5.15 24.23 -9.11
C ALA A 148 -6.49 23.64 -9.59
N SER A 149 -7.17 22.92 -8.70
CA SER A 149 -8.53 22.40 -8.93
C SER A 149 -8.61 21.35 -10.06
N ASP A 150 -7.54 20.61 -10.31
CA ASP A 150 -7.53 19.50 -11.26
C ASP A 150 -7.89 18.15 -10.59
N GLY A 151 -8.10 18.15 -9.28
CA GLY A 151 -8.43 16.97 -8.47
C GLY A 151 -7.22 16.15 -8.08
N VAL A 152 -6.00 16.60 -8.39
CA VAL A 152 -4.75 15.99 -7.95
C VAL A 152 -4.26 16.71 -6.70
N PHE A 153 -4.28 16.02 -5.60
CA PHE A 153 -3.78 16.54 -4.33
C PHE A 153 -2.30 16.27 -4.17
N SER A 154 -1.55 17.26 -3.74
CA SER A 154 -0.11 17.19 -3.60
C SER A 154 0.37 17.60 -2.21
N ALA A 155 1.46 17.00 -1.75
CA ALA A 155 2.21 17.44 -0.57
C ALA A 155 3.70 17.21 -0.76
N THR A 156 4.52 18.08 -0.22
CA THR A 156 5.98 18.00 -0.33
C THR A 156 6.59 17.49 0.97
N VAL A 157 7.26 16.34 0.89
CA VAL A 157 8.13 15.85 1.97
C VAL A 157 9.40 16.69 1.97
N PRO A 158 9.76 17.31 3.11
CA PRO A 158 10.91 18.19 3.18
C PRO A 158 12.22 17.49 2.82
N LYS A 159 13.08 18.16 2.08
CA LYS A 159 14.42 17.66 1.73
C LYS A 159 15.30 17.31 2.94
N SER A 160 15.05 17.94 4.08
CA SER A 160 15.81 17.72 5.31
C SER A 160 15.67 16.31 5.88
N VAL A 161 14.59 15.60 5.55
CA VAL A 161 14.38 14.22 6.02
C VAL A 161 15.01 13.17 5.10
N GLN A 162 15.43 13.58 3.89
CA GLN A 162 16.07 12.71 2.91
C GLN A 162 17.58 12.56 3.24
N GLN A 163 17.88 11.70 4.19
CA GLN A 163 19.25 11.45 4.63
C GLN A 163 19.79 10.16 4.04
N HIS A 164 21.10 10.11 3.84
CA HIS A 164 21.77 8.92 3.34
C HIS A 164 21.47 7.70 4.23
N ARG A 165 21.07 6.58 3.59
CA ARG A 165 20.72 5.29 4.24
C ARG A 165 19.49 5.34 5.16
N HIS A 166 18.72 6.44 5.21
CA HIS A 166 17.43 6.46 5.88
C HIS A 166 16.34 6.00 4.91
N LEU A 167 15.38 5.24 5.44
CA LEU A 167 14.17 4.90 4.72
C LEU A 167 13.10 5.94 5.07
N VAL A 168 12.53 6.56 4.07
CA VAL A 168 11.33 7.40 4.22
C VAL A 168 10.16 6.64 3.61
N ARG A 169 9.23 6.23 4.46
CA ARG A 169 7.99 5.60 4.01
C ARG A 169 6.82 6.56 4.19
N TYR A 170 5.80 6.43 3.38
CA TYR A 170 4.63 7.30 3.45
C TYR A 170 3.35 6.54 3.20
N ARG A 171 2.26 7.11 3.67
CA ARG A 171 0.88 6.71 3.38
C ARG A 171 0.05 7.96 3.12
N VAL A 172 -0.99 7.82 2.30
CA VAL A 172 -1.93 8.90 2.01
C VAL A 172 -3.29 8.49 2.51
N SER A 173 -3.99 9.39 3.14
CA SER A 173 -5.33 9.14 3.65
C SER A 173 -6.29 10.25 3.23
N VAL A 174 -7.53 9.85 2.98
CA VAL A 174 -8.65 10.76 2.77
C VAL A 174 -9.77 10.42 3.75
N LYS A 175 -10.30 11.43 4.41
CA LYS A 175 -11.48 11.31 5.24
C LYS A 175 -12.68 11.88 4.51
N THR A 176 -13.73 11.09 4.37
CA THR A 176 -14.96 11.53 3.71
C THR A 176 -15.87 12.30 4.67
N ALA A 177 -16.82 13.04 4.13
CA ALA A 177 -17.84 13.73 4.93
C ALA A 177 -18.67 12.79 5.84
N LEU A 178 -18.70 11.48 5.52
CA LEU A 178 -19.33 10.47 6.35
C LEU A 178 -18.40 9.89 7.43
N GLY A 179 -17.20 10.44 7.58
CA GLY A 179 -16.22 9.97 8.55
C GLY A 179 -15.49 8.69 8.16
N GLN A 180 -15.73 8.15 6.96
CA GLN A 180 -14.95 7.02 6.44
C GLN A 180 -13.55 7.47 6.08
N VAL A 181 -12.57 6.63 6.34
CA VAL A 181 -11.16 6.88 5.98
C VAL A 181 -10.72 5.85 4.95
N ALA A 182 -10.18 6.32 3.83
CA ALA A 182 -9.47 5.48 2.88
C ALA A 182 -7.98 5.81 2.95
N THR A 183 -7.15 4.79 3.00
CA THR A 183 -5.69 4.92 3.08
C THR A 183 -5.03 4.13 1.97
N ALA A 184 -3.94 4.65 1.42
CA ALA A 184 -3.11 3.96 0.43
C ALA A 184 -1.61 4.18 0.76
N PRO A 185 -0.74 3.14 0.64
CA PRO A 185 -1.13 1.77 0.33
C PRO A 185 -2.09 1.23 1.39
N TYR A 186 -2.94 0.31 0.99
CA TYR A 186 -3.85 -0.33 1.94
C TYR A 186 -3.04 -1.08 2.99
N PRO A 187 -3.39 -0.98 4.28
CA PRO A 187 -2.82 -1.89 5.25
C PRO A 187 -3.19 -3.32 4.83
N SER A 188 -2.18 -4.15 4.68
CA SER A 188 -2.31 -5.58 4.34
C SER A 188 -2.93 -6.34 5.49
#